data_c8b0b45e42a7eece1eea0f01c599c6af
#
_entry.id   c8b0b45e42a7eece1eea0f01c599c6af
#
_cell.length_a   1.000
_cell.length_b   1.000
_cell.length_c   1.000
_cell.angle_alpha   90.00
_cell.angle_beta   90.00
_cell.angle_gamma   90.00
#
_symmetry.space_group_name_H-M   'P 1'
#
loop_
_entity.id
_entity.type
_entity.pdbx_description
1 polymer ?
#
loop_
_entity_poly.entity_id
_entity_poly.type
_entity_poly.pdbx_seq_one_letter_code
_entity_poly.pdbx_strand_id
1 'polypeptide(L)'
;MKLHLRFSNKTANTHKILRDEAEGPKGAAELSYRYSEKLALDIILVRASLQGTEFSKDILSQIKLGSAVEFPIKSSDLAEYFSGPKLGKMLKLLEQKWIDSDFTLNKQELLSTIT
;
A
#
# COMPACT_ATOMS: atom_id res chain seq x y z
N MET A 1 -12.02 -6.97 28.49
CA MET A 1 -11.17 -5.85 28.90
C MET A 1 -10.03 -5.61 27.94
N LYS A 2 -9.13 -6.58 27.76
CA LYS A 2 -8.02 -6.45 26.80
C LYS A 2 -8.50 -6.25 25.37
N LEU A 3 -9.60 -6.92 25.00
CA LEU A 3 -10.19 -6.77 23.68
C LEU A 3 -10.70 -5.35 23.44
N HIS A 4 -11.26 -4.75 24.48
CA HIS A 4 -11.77 -3.37 24.39
C HIS A 4 -10.63 -2.38 24.13
N LEU A 5 -9.50 -2.55 24.83
CA LEU A 5 -8.32 -1.70 24.63
C LEU A 5 -7.75 -1.86 23.21
N ARG A 6 -7.74 -3.09 22.68
CA ARG A 6 -7.31 -3.35 21.30
C ARG A 6 -8.20 -2.60 20.31
N PHE A 7 -9.51 -2.63 20.53
CA PHE A 7 -10.44 -1.92 19.66
C PHE A 7 -10.18 -0.42 19.67
N SER A 8 -9.97 0.15 20.84
CA SER A 8 -9.68 1.58 20.98
C SER A 8 -8.41 1.97 20.20
N ASN A 9 -7.34 1.19 20.36
CA ASN A 9 -6.08 1.47 19.69
C ASN A 9 -6.21 1.32 18.18
N LYS A 10 -6.93 0.30 17.72
CA LYS A 10 -7.15 0.07 16.32
C LYS A 10 -7.98 1.19 15.70
N THR A 11 -9.02 1.64 16.40
CA THR A 11 -9.88 2.73 15.95
C THR A 11 -9.09 4.04 15.84
N ALA A 12 -8.28 4.36 16.86
CA ALA A 12 -7.45 5.55 16.86
C ALA A 12 -6.44 5.53 15.70
N ASN A 13 -5.83 4.37 15.44
CA ASN A 13 -4.89 4.20 14.35
C ASN A 13 -5.59 4.36 12.99
N THR A 14 -6.80 3.83 12.86
CA THR A 14 -7.60 3.96 11.64
C THR A 14 -7.92 5.43 11.36
N HIS A 15 -8.32 6.19 12.38
CA HIS A 15 -8.60 7.62 12.22
C HIS A 15 -7.37 8.40 11.79
N LYS A 16 -6.21 8.06 12.35
CA LYS A 16 -4.95 8.69 11.97
C LYS A 16 -4.63 8.44 10.50
N ILE A 17 -4.76 7.19 10.06
CA ILE A 17 -4.50 6.80 8.68
C ILE A 17 -5.45 7.53 7.73
N LEU A 18 -6.74 7.58 8.07
CA LEU A 18 -7.74 8.29 7.25
C LEU A 18 -7.35 9.76 7.08
N ARG A 19 -6.94 10.39 8.17
CA ARG A 19 -6.56 11.80 8.15
C ARG A 19 -5.29 12.02 7.33
N ASP A 20 -4.26 11.21 7.57
CA ASP A 20 -2.97 11.35 6.91
C ASP A 20 -3.07 11.07 5.41
N GLU A 21 -3.90 10.12 5.02
CA GLU A 21 -4.02 9.72 3.61
C GLU A 21 -5.10 10.46 2.84
N ALA A 22 -5.98 11.21 3.53
CA ALA A 22 -7.08 11.93 2.88
C ALA A 22 -6.58 12.90 1.81
N GLU A 23 -5.42 13.52 2.01
CA GLU A 23 -4.81 14.45 1.07
C GLU A 23 -3.53 13.89 0.44
N GLY A 24 -3.22 12.62 0.71
CA GLY A 24 -2.01 11.98 0.22
C GLY A 24 -2.08 11.61 -1.26
N PRO A 25 -0.93 11.34 -1.87
CA PRO A 25 -0.83 11.04 -3.30
C PRO A 25 -1.11 9.59 -3.69
N LYS A 26 -1.28 8.69 -2.73
CA LYS A 26 -1.41 7.26 -3.03
C LYS A 26 -2.69 6.95 -3.80
N GLY A 27 -2.58 6.09 -4.81
CA GLY A 27 -3.73 5.63 -5.59
C GLY A 27 -4.53 4.56 -4.85
N ALA A 28 -5.71 4.24 -5.40
CA ALA A 28 -6.61 3.27 -4.77
C ALA A 28 -5.98 1.88 -4.62
N ALA A 29 -5.28 1.40 -5.65
CA ALA A 29 -4.63 0.09 -5.60
C ALA A 29 -3.52 0.06 -4.56
N GLU A 30 -2.71 1.11 -4.47
CA GLU A 30 -1.65 1.20 -3.47
C GLU A 30 -2.23 1.22 -2.06
N LEU A 31 -3.29 1.98 -1.83
CA LEU A 31 -3.95 2.04 -0.52
C LEU A 31 -4.48 0.67 -0.11
N SER A 32 -5.10 -0.05 -1.06
CA SER A 32 -5.61 -1.39 -0.81
C SER A 32 -4.50 -2.38 -0.49
N TYR A 33 -3.40 -2.31 -1.23
CA TYR A 33 -2.23 -3.16 -1.01
C TYR A 33 -1.59 -2.91 0.36
N ARG A 34 -1.40 -1.63 0.73
CA ARG A 34 -0.71 -1.26 1.97
C ARG A 34 -1.56 -1.42 3.22
N TYR A 35 -2.86 -1.22 3.11
CA TYR A 35 -3.77 -1.27 4.27
C TYR A 35 -4.78 -2.41 4.14
N SER A 36 -5.88 -2.18 3.44
CA SER A 36 -6.93 -3.18 3.21
C SER A 36 -7.94 -2.62 2.22
N GLU A 37 -8.80 -3.48 1.68
CA GLU A 37 -9.87 -3.03 0.80
C GLU A 37 -10.80 -2.03 1.51
N LYS A 38 -11.19 -2.36 2.73
CA LYS A 38 -12.12 -1.51 3.49
C LYS A 38 -11.52 -0.15 3.77
N LEU A 39 -10.28 -0.11 4.26
CA LEU A 39 -9.62 1.14 4.60
C LEU A 39 -9.35 1.98 3.36
N ALA A 40 -8.94 1.34 2.26
CA ALA A 40 -8.74 2.02 0.99
C ALA A 40 -10.05 2.68 0.51
N LEU A 41 -11.15 1.96 0.60
CA LEU A 41 -12.45 2.50 0.22
C LEU A 41 -12.82 3.70 1.10
N ASP A 42 -12.62 3.60 2.40
CA ASP A 42 -12.90 4.69 3.33
C ASP A 42 -12.07 5.94 3.00
N ILE A 43 -10.78 5.75 2.71
CA ILE A 43 -9.89 6.85 2.34
C ILE A 43 -10.37 7.52 1.04
N ILE A 44 -10.72 6.72 0.04
CA ILE A 44 -11.18 7.24 -1.25
C ILE A 44 -12.49 8.01 -1.07
N LEU A 45 -13.41 7.52 -0.23
CA LEU A 45 -14.66 8.21 0.04
C LEU A 45 -14.43 9.55 0.73
N VAL A 46 -13.49 9.60 1.67
CA VAL A 46 -13.13 10.84 2.35
C VAL A 46 -12.54 11.83 1.34
N ARG A 47 -11.64 11.38 0.47
CA ARG A 47 -11.06 12.24 -0.57
C ARG A 47 -12.13 12.80 -1.50
N ALA A 48 -13.04 11.94 -1.95
CA ALA A 48 -14.13 12.37 -2.84
C ALA A 48 -15.01 13.43 -2.16
N SER A 49 -15.30 13.24 -0.88
CA SER A 49 -16.07 14.21 -0.11
C SER A 49 -15.36 15.55 0.01
N LEU A 50 -14.06 15.54 0.30
CA LEU A 50 -13.25 16.75 0.46
C LEU A 50 -13.09 17.51 -0.86
N GLN A 51 -12.96 16.78 -1.98
CA GLN A 51 -12.71 17.35 -3.30
C GLN A 51 -13.99 17.63 -4.08
N GLY A 52 -15.13 17.16 -3.58
CA GLY A 52 -16.39 17.28 -4.30
C GLY A 52 -16.45 16.47 -5.58
N THR A 53 -15.66 15.39 -5.66
CA THR A 53 -15.61 14.53 -6.84
C THR A 53 -16.50 13.31 -6.68
N GLU A 54 -16.90 12.73 -7.81
CA GLU A 54 -17.70 11.51 -7.80
C GLU A 54 -16.83 10.27 -7.71
N PHE A 55 -17.40 9.21 -7.13
CA PHE A 55 -16.76 7.92 -6.98
C PHE A 55 -16.85 7.14 -8.29
N SER A 56 -15.70 6.79 -8.86
CA SER A 56 -15.62 6.07 -10.12
C SER A 56 -15.68 4.54 -9.92
N LYS A 57 -16.29 3.83 -10.86
CA LYS A 57 -16.33 2.36 -10.84
C LYS A 57 -14.94 1.74 -10.96
N ASP A 58 -14.04 2.41 -11.66
CA ASP A 58 -12.66 1.94 -11.82
C ASP A 58 -11.93 1.83 -10.49
N ILE A 59 -12.30 2.65 -9.52
CA ILE A 59 -11.69 2.64 -8.19
C ILE A 59 -11.91 1.29 -7.50
N LEU A 60 -13.11 0.72 -7.64
CA LEU A 60 -13.40 -0.59 -7.04
C LEU A 60 -12.53 -1.69 -7.64
N SER A 61 -12.31 -1.65 -8.95
CA SER A 61 -11.41 -2.59 -9.62
C SER A 61 -9.97 -2.45 -9.14
N GLN A 62 -9.51 -1.21 -8.96
CA GLN A 62 -8.16 -0.93 -8.44
C GLN A 62 -8.00 -1.42 -7.00
N ILE A 63 -9.02 -1.22 -6.18
CA ILE A 63 -8.98 -1.69 -4.78
C ILE A 63 -8.87 -3.21 -4.74
N LYS A 64 -9.64 -3.90 -5.57
CA LYS A 64 -9.56 -5.36 -5.65
C LYS A 64 -8.21 -5.84 -6.14
N LEU A 65 -7.66 -5.16 -7.14
CA LEU A 65 -6.33 -5.48 -7.65
C LEU A 65 -5.29 -5.37 -6.56
N GLY A 66 -5.28 -4.26 -5.84
CA GLY A 66 -4.29 -4.04 -4.78
C GLY A 66 -4.36 -5.06 -3.66
N SER A 67 -5.55 -5.54 -3.32
CA SER A 67 -5.71 -6.54 -2.26
C SER A 67 -5.33 -7.94 -2.71
N ALA A 68 -5.32 -8.21 -4.01
CA ALA A 68 -5.06 -9.54 -4.57
C ALA A 68 -3.60 -9.78 -4.93
N VAL A 69 -2.78 -8.73 -5.06
CA VAL A 69 -1.39 -8.87 -5.50
C VAL A 69 -0.46 -9.09 -4.30
N GLU A 70 0.65 -9.79 -4.55
CA GLU A 70 1.71 -9.98 -3.58
C GLU A 70 3.02 -9.47 -4.16
N PHE A 71 3.81 -8.79 -3.33
CA PHE A 71 5.12 -8.31 -3.73
C PHE A 71 6.01 -9.51 -4.04
N PRO A 72 6.59 -9.59 -5.26
CA PRO A 72 7.31 -10.79 -5.69
C PRO A 72 8.70 -10.97 -5.08
N ILE A 73 9.25 -9.93 -4.43
CA ILE A 73 10.60 -9.99 -3.87
C ILE A 73 10.54 -10.21 -2.37
N LYS A 74 11.38 -11.11 -1.88
CA LYS A 74 11.52 -11.40 -0.45
C LYS A 74 12.86 -10.90 0.04
N SER A 75 12.99 -10.70 1.35
CA SER A 75 14.27 -10.27 1.93
C SER A 75 15.39 -11.23 1.60
N SER A 76 15.10 -12.54 1.52
CA SER A 76 16.09 -13.56 1.16
C SER A 76 16.64 -13.37 -0.25
N ASP A 77 15.85 -12.82 -1.16
CA ASP A 77 16.28 -12.58 -2.53
C ASP A 77 17.34 -11.47 -2.60
N LEU A 78 17.30 -10.53 -1.66
CA LEU A 78 18.24 -9.42 -1.61
C LEU A 78 19.39 -9.63 -0.63
N ALA A 79 19.31 -10.67 0.20
CA ALA A 79 20.32 -10.93 1.23
C ALA A 79 21.72 -11.17 0.66
N GLU A 80 21.81 -11.61 -0.60
CA GLU A 80 23.09 -11.80 -1.27
C GLU A 80 23.77 -10.49 -1.65
N TYR A 81 22.99 -9.44 -1.83
CA TYR A 81 23.48 -8.15 -2.31
C TYR A 81 23.53 -7.08 -1.22
N PHE A 82 22.63 -7.16 -0.25
CA PHE A 82 22.48 -6.15 0.79
C PHE A 82 22.27 -6.79 2.15
N SER A 83 22.63 -6.07 3.21
CA SER A 83 22.43 -6.53 4.57
C SER A 83 22.09 -5.33 5.46
N GLY A 84 21.47 -5.62 6.62
CA GLY A 84 21.12 -4.62 7.61
C GLY A 84 20.14 -3.57 7.09
N PRO A 85 20.33 -2.30 7.45
CA PRO A 85 19.39 -1.23 7.05
C PRO A 85 19.29 -1.04 5.54
N LYS A 86 20.34 -1.34 4.78
CA LYS A 86 20.32 -1.22 3.32
C LYS A 86 19.33 -2.20 2.70
N LEU A 87 19.22 -3.40 3.26
CA LEU A 87 18.28 -4.42 2.79
C LEU A 87 16.84 -3.90 2.88
N GLY A 88 16.47 -3.32 4.03
CA GLY A 88 15.15 -2.76 4.23
C GLY A 88 14.85 -1.60 3.29
N LYS A 89 15.82 -0.71 3.09
CA LYS A 89 15.67 0.42 2.18
C LYS A 89 15.48 -0.04 0.74
N MET A 90 16.24 -1.06 0.33
CA MET A 90 16.14 -1.58 -1.03
C MET A 90 14.81 -2.28 -1.27
N LEU A 91 14.32 -3.02 -0.27
CA LEU A 91 12.99 -3.64 -0.36
C LEU A 91 11.90 -2.60 -0.57
N LYS A 92 11.95 -1.50 0.17
CA LYS A 92 10.97 -0.41 0.04
C LYS A 92 11.06 0.26 -1.33
N LEU A 93 12.28 0.47 -1.81
CA LEU A 93 12.50 1.08 -3.12
C LEU A 93 11.93 0.22 -4.23
N LEU A 94 12.20 -1.08 -4.20
CA LEU A 94 11.70 -2.01 -5.20
C LEU A 94 10.17 -2.15 -5.11
N GLU A 95 9.65 -2.17 -3.90
CA GLU A 95 8.20 -2.22 -3.70
C GLU A 95 7.52 -1.00 -4.32
N GLN A 96 8.10 0.18 -4.13
CA GLN A 96 7.54 1.40 -4.70
C GLN A 96 7.61 1.38 -6.23
N LYS A 97 8.71 0.89 -6.79
CA LYS A 97 8.82 0.74 -8.24
C LYS A 97 7.76 -0.21 -8.80
N TRP A 98 7.53 -1.30 -8.08
CA TRP A 98 6.51 -2.27 -8.44
C TRP A 98 5.11 -1.66 -8.39
N ILE A 99 4.81 -0.91 -7.35
CA ILE A 99 3.53 -0.20 -7.22
C ILE A 99 3.37 0.83 -8.34
N ASP A 100 4.43 1.61 -8.60
CA ASP A 100 4.40 2.64 -9.64
C ASP A 100 4.19 2.07 -11.05
N SER A 101 4.53 0.79 -11.24
CA SER A 101 4.30 0.09 -12.50
C SER A 101 2.92 -0.53 -12.60
N ASP A 102 2.02 -0.22 -11.66
CA ASP A 102 0.69 -0.84 -11.54
C ASP A 102 0.79 -2.36 -11.32
N PHE A 103 1.79 -2.78 -10.51
CA PHE A 103 2.02 -4.18 -10.14
C PHE A 103 2.34 -5.08 -11.33
N THR A 104 2.90 -4.51 -12.40
CA THR A 104 3.22 -5.24 -13.64
C THR A 104 4.63 -5.80 -13.68
N LEU A 105 5.58 -5.19 -12.96
CA LEU A 105 6.95 -5.67 -12.93
C LEU A 105 7.07 -6.99 -12.20
N ASN A 106 7.81 -7.94 -12.78
CA ASN A 106 8.04 -9.21 -12.12
C ASN A 106 9.36 -9.18 -11.33
N LYS A 107 9.66 -10.30 -10.63
CA LYS A 107 10.84 -10.40 -9.80
C LYS A 107 12.13 -10.13 -10.59
N GLN A 108 12.26 -10.72 -11.78
CA GLN A 108 13.46 -10.53 -12.59
C GLN A 108 13.65 -9.09 -13.02
N GLU A 109 12.56 -8.44 -13.44
CA GLU A 109 12.61 -7.05 -13.85
C GLU A 109 13.01 -6.13 -12.70
N LEU A 110 12.47 -6.38 -11.52
CA LEU A 110 12.82 -5.59 -10.33
C LEU A 110 14.28 -5.82 -9.93
N LEU A 111 14.74 -7.06 -9.93
CA LEU A 111 16.11 -7.38 -9.57
C LEU A 111 17.11 -6.79 -10.59
N SER A 112 16.72 -6.71 -11.85
CA SER A 112 17.60 -6.14 -12.89
C SER A 112 17.86 -4.66 -12.67
N THR A 113 17.03 -3.97 -11.92
CA THR A 113 17.22 -2.53 -11.65
C THR A 113 18.33 -2.28 -10.62
N ILE A 114 18.76 -3.29 -9.88
CA ILE A 114 19.79 -3.17 -8.84
C ILE A 114 21.07 -3.94 -9.15
N THR A 115 21.08 -4.73 -10.22
CA THR A 115 22.26 -5.54 -10.61
C THR A 115 22.98 -4.98 -11.83
#